data_81c45a9733fa784bf6c1c5c07790aa4a
#
_entry.id   81c45a9733fa784bf6c1c5c07790aa4a
#
_cell.length_a   1.000
_cell.length_b   1.000
_cell.length_c   1.000
_cell.angle_alpha   90.00
_cell.angle_beta   90.00
_cell.angle_gamma   90.00
#
_symmetry.space_group_name_H-M   'P 1'
#
loop_
_entity.id
_entity.type
_entity.pdbx_description
1 polymer ?
#
loop_
_entity_poly.entity_id
_entity_poly.type
_entity_poly.pdbx_seq_one_letter_code
_entity_poly.pdbx_strand_id
1 'polypeptide(L)'
;MSTDTNADADAESTSKCGASTTESDADASSSGSKCGASSSTTDDSSSTCGASSNSSSSSSSTCGASSSSSNDSSGNEREVGATVADFDADPGRLTAVGLGPGHPEGMTERAKTALLEAEHVVGYTTYIELIPNEITKAADELYDTPMCGEVSRTEEAIDRTLAGNDVAIVGSGDPNVYALAGLALEILESKGATASMVDFDVVPGVPAAQSCAARLGAPLVNDTVSVSLSDHLVPMPEIESRLHAVASENFTITIYNPWSRKRRENFEKCCEILLTHRDKGTPVGIVHGAGREDEQVMITELGELEELGESEIIDMTTTIVVGTEDTYVWDDRMVTPRGYETKYDY
;
A
#
# COMPACT_ATOMS: atom_id res chain seq x y z
N MET A 1 56.81 35.76 19.23
CA MET A 1 57.50 34.63 19.84
C MET A 1 56.61 33.45 19.50
N SER A 2 56.82 32.79 18.37
CA SER A 2 57.78 31.66 18.16
C SER A 2 57.27 30.44 18.96
N THR A 3 57.04 29.29 18.44
CA THR A 3 57.44 28.48 17.25
C THR A 3 56.60 27.20 17.28
N ASP A 4 56.10 26.68 16.11
CA ASP A 4 56.49 25.46 15.44
C ASP A 4 56.42 24.16 16.27
N THR A 5 55.91 23.05 15.79
CA THR A 5 56.14 22.25 14.57
C THR A 5 55.24 20.99 14.54
N ASN A 6 54.75 20.65 13.37
CA ASN A 6 54.66 19.36 12.65
C ASN A 6 54.60 18.02 13.40
N ALA A 7 53.73 17.13 12.95
CA ALA A 7 54.14 15.96 12.18
C ALA A 7 52.94 15.09 11.72
N ASP A 8 53.01 14.73 10.45
CA ASP A 8 52.21 13.78 9.68
C ASP A 8 52.18 12.34 10.25
N ALA A 9 51.12 11.63 9.99
CA ALA A 9 51.18 10.20 9.68
C ALA A 9 49.91 9.71 8.92
N ASP A 10 50.09 9.51 7.63
CA ASP A 10 49.24 8.70 6.75
C ASP A 10 49.13 7.25 7.21
N ALA A 11 47.96 6.65 7.09
CA ALA A 11 47.83 5.21 6.96
C ALA A 11 46.59 4.86 6.09
N GLU A 12 46.89 4.71 4.80
CA GLU A 12 46.03 3.98 3.85
C GLU A 12 45.95 2.51 4.26
N SER A 13 44.73 1.95 4.32
CA SER A 13 44.52 0.52 4.24
C SER A 13 43.50 0.19 3.15
N THR A 14 44.01 -0.12 2.00
CA THR A 14 43.31 -0.74 0.87
C THR A 14 43.06 -2.21 1.17
N SER A 15 41.81 -2.63 1.30
CA SER A 15 41.42 -4.05 1.32
C SER A 15 40.92 -4.46 -0.07
N LYS A 16 41.71 -5.29 -0.74
CA LYS A 16 41.40 -5.94 -2.01
C LYS A 16 40.50 -7.18 -1.73
N CYS A 17 39.31 -7.21 -2.32
CA CYS A 17 38.55 -8.47 -2.52
C CYS A 17 39.18 -9.26 -3.66
N GLY A 18 39.75 -10.43 -3.35
CA GLY A 18 40.21 -11.39 -4.35
C GLY A 18 39.07 -12.34 -4.74
N ALA A 19 38.76 -12.39 -6.01
CA ALA A 19 37.93 -13.44 -6.61
C ALA A 19 38.80 -14.68 -6.86
N SER A 20 38.31 -15.84 -6.40
CA SER A 20 38.86 -17.14 -6.81
C SER A 20 37.76 -17.92 -7.53
N THR A 21 37.96 -18.09 -8.82
CA THR A 21 37.30 -19.05 -9.69
C THR A 21 37.89 -20.42 -9.51
N THR A 22 37.07 -21.45 -9.27
CA THR A 22 37.44 -22.83 -9.57
C THR A 22 36.29 -23.48 -10.34
N GLU A 23 36.60 -23.77 -11.60
CA GLU A 23 35.83 -24.70 -12.45
C GLU A 23 36.07 -26.14 -11.99
N SER A 24 35.02 -26.97 -12.04
CA SER A 24 35.16 -28.41 -12.24
C SER A 24 33.91 -28.98 -12.92
N ASP A 25 34.19 -29.64 -14.02
CA ASP A 25 33.29 -30.26 -15.00
C ASP A 25 32.60 -31.56 -14.53
N ALA A 26 31.55 -31.88 -15.32
CA ALA A 26 30.98 -33.19 -15.65
C ALA A 26 30.13 -33.87 -14.55
N ASP A 27 28.98 -34.50 -14.77
CA ASP A 27 28.56 -35.31 -15.90
C ASP A 27 27.02 -35.52 -15.92
N ALA A 28 26.49 -35.84 -17.07
CA ALA A 28 25.09 -36.05 -17.37
C ALA A 28 24.55 -37.40 -16.90
N SER A 29 23.30 -37.45 -16.46
CA SER A 29 22.43 -38.64 -16.77
C SER A 29 20.95 -38.25 -16.77
N SER A 30 20.34 -38.51 -17.89
CA SER A 30 18.92 -38.43 -18.23
C SER A 30 18.10 -39.53 -17.58
N SER A 31 16.92 -39.17 -17.05
CA SER A 31 15.79 -40.12 -17.05
C SER A 31 14.47 -39.34 -17.19
N GLY A 32 13.85 -39.53 -18.32
CA GLY A 32 12.52 -39.04 -18.62
C GLY A 32 11.44 -39.86 -17.94
N SER A 33 10.38 -39.23 -17.54
CA SER A 33 9.10 -39.85 -17.23
C SER A 33 7.98 -39.09 -17.93
N LYS A 34 7.29 -39.82 -18.80
CA LYS A 34 6.11 -39.40 -19.55
C LYS A 34 4.89 -39.35 -18.63
N CYS A 35 4.17 -38.26 -18.64
CA CYS A 35 2.81 -38.20 -18.13
C CYS A 35 1.84 -38.54 -19.25
N GLY A 36 1.07 -39.60 -19.04
CA GLY A 36 -0.03 -39.99 -19.90
C GLY A 36 -1.30 -39.22 -19.58
N ALA A 37 -1.94 -38.70 -20.60
CA ALA A 37 -3.29 -38.18 -20.54
C ALA A 37 -4.30 -39.35 -20.61
N SER A 38 -5.34 -39.28 -19.79
CA SER A 38 -6.57 -40.06 -20.02
C SER A 38 -7.79 -39.16 -19.80
N SER A 39 -8.52 -39.01 -20.88
CA SER A 39 -9.86 -38.40 -20.96
C SER A 39 -10.92 -39.43 -20.57
N SER A 40 -11.94 -39.02 -19.84
CA SER A 40 -13.26 -39.69 -19.89
C SER A 40 -14.36 -38.66 -19.59
N THR A 41 -15.32 -38.69 -20.49
CA THR A 41 -16.53 -37.90 -20.66
C THR A 41 -17.70 -38.47 -19.87
N THR A 42 -18.75 -37.57 -19.76
CA THR A 42 -20.20 -37.84 -19.48
C THR A 42 -20.58 -38.07 -18.02
N ASP A 43 -21.69 -37.55 -17.44
CA ASP A 43 -23.00 -37.15 -17.96
C ASP A 43 -23.76 -36.24 -16.99
N ASP A 44 -24.64 -35.50 -17.57
CA ASP A 44 -25.80 -34.74 -17.20
C ASP A 44 -26.63 -35.24 -15.97
N SER A 45 -27.07 -34.32 -15.11
CA SER A 45 -28.43 -34.34 -14.56
C SER A 45 -28.83 -33.02 -13.88
N SER A 46 -29.83 -32.41 -14.44
CA SER A 46 -30.62 -31.28 -13.98
C SER A 46 -31.39 -31.56 -12.68
N SER A 47 -31.49 -30.58 -11.80
CA SER A 47 -32.65 -30.40 -10.92
C SER A 47 -32.88 -28.94 -10.58
N THR A 48 -33.98 -28.42 -11.07
CA THR A 48 -34.72 -27.24 -10.72
C THR A 48 -35.45 -27.41 -9.39
N CYS A 49 -35.51 -26.39 -8.56
CA CYS A 49 -36.59 -25.93 -7.64
C CYS A 49 -35.98 -24.91 -6.68
N GLY A 50 -36.50 -23.75 -6.37
CA GLY A 50 -37.81 -23.19 -6.43
C GLY A 50 -37.76 -21.94 -5.55
N ALA A 51 -38.30 -20.85 -6.00
CA ALA A 51 -38.36 -19.55 -5.31
C ALA A 51 -39.19 -19.61 -4.02
N SER A 52 -38.75 -18.86 -3.02
CA SER A 52 -39.68 -18.29 -2.01
C SER A 52 -39.16 -16.93 -1.53
N SER A 53 -39.98 -15.94 -1.80
CA SER A 53 -39.86 -14.56 -1.36
C SER A 53 -40.12 -14.45 0.15
N ASN A 54 -39.31 -13.67 0.87
CA ASN A 54 -39.86 -12.91 1.99
C ASN A 54 -39.12 -11.59 2.20
N SER A 55 -39.87 -10.53 2.18
CA SER A 55 -39.48 -9.14 2.35
C SER A 55 -39.29 -8.79 3.82
N SER A 56 -38.17 -8.18 4.16
CA SER A 56 -38.11 -7.29 5.32
C SER A 56 -37.09 -6.15 5.04
N SER A 57 -37.64 -4.95 5.10
CA SER A 57 -36.99 -3.67 4.90
C SER A 57 -36.04 -3.32 6.04
N SER A 58 -34.79 -3.01 5.73
CA SER A 58 -33.94 -2.23 6.60
C SER A 58 -33.15 -1.21 5.75
N SER A 59 -33.31 0.05 6.12
CA SER A 59 -32.79 1.23 5.48
C SER A 59 -31.26 1.29 5.56
N SER A 60 -30.56 1.19 4.42
CA SER A 60 -29.14 1.47 4.28
C SER A 60 -28.96 2.83 3.65
N SER A 61 -28.26 3.74 4.34
CA SER A 61 -27.79 4.99 3.78
C SER A 61 -26.65 4.71 2.81
N THR A 62 -26.98 4.71 1.53
CA THR A 62 -26.04 4.67 0.41
C THR A 62 -25.45 6.06 0.21
N CYS A 63 -24.13 6.17 -0.03
CA CYS A 63 -23.52 7.33 -0.65
C CYS A 63 -24.16 7.46 -2.05
N GLY A 64 -25.18 8.27 -2.18
CA GLY A 64 -25.95 8.40 -3.39
C GLY A 64 -25.42 9.57 -4.22
N ALA A 65 -24.86 9.26 -5.37
CA ALA A 65 -24.90 10.16 -6.49
C ALA A 65 -26.37 10.25 -6.95
N SER A 66 -26.92 11.45 -6.96
CA SER A 66 -28.27 11.69 -7.44
C SER A 66 -28.30 11.55 -8.96
N SER A 67 -28.85 10.45 -9.47
CA SER A 67 -29.26 10.33 -10.86
C SER A 67 -30.74 10.02 -10.91
N SER A 68 -31.45 10.84 -11.64
CA SER A 68 -32.87 10.67 -12.00
C SER A 68 -33.05 9.42 -12.85
N SER A 69 -33.98 8.57 -12.42
CA SER A 69 -34.35 7.31 -13.06
C SER A 69 -34.95 7.47 -14.45
N SER A 70 -34.41 6.76 -15.43
CA SER A 70 -35.17 6.11 -16.49
C SER A 70 -34.55 4.76 -16.77
N ASN A 71 -35.34 3.68 -16.60
CA ASN A 71 -34.99 2.31 -16.94
C ASN A 71 -34.72 2.21 -18.43
N ASP A 72 -33.48 1.81 -18.80
CA ASP A 72 -33.27 1.04 -20.01
C ASP A 72 -32.05 0.12 -19.82
N SER A 73 -32.25 -1.14 -20.14
CA SER A 73 -31.25 -2.21 -20.07
C SER A 73 -30.35 -2.14 -21.29
N SER A 74 -29.23 -1.47 -21.18
CA SER A 74 -28.09 -1.57 -22.09
C SER A 74 -26.81 -1.25 -21.33
N GLY A 75 -25.71 -1.97 -21.63
CA GLY A 75 -24.47 -1.97 -20.89
C GLY A 75 -24.00 -0.58 -20.46
N ASN A 76 -23.48 -0.54 -19.26
CA ASN A 76 -22.95 0.66 -18.59
C ASN A 76 -21.76 1.21 -19.39
N GLU A 77 -22.03 1.91 -20.49
CA GLU A 77 -21.05 2.80 -21.11
C GLU A 77 -20.88 3.96 -20.13
N ARG A 78 -19.76 3.99 -19.41
CA ARG A 78 -19.33 5.20 -18.70
C ARG A 78 -19.34 6.32 -19.73
N GLU A 79 -20.01 7.44 -19.44
CA GLU A 79 -19.75 8.69 -20.18
C GLU A 79 -18.23 8.87 -20.17
N VAL A 80 -17.65 8.84 -21.35
CA VAL A 80 -16.21 9.07 -21.53
C VAL A 80 -16.02 10.55 -21.20
N GLY A 81 -15.37 10.83 -20.07
CA GLY A 81 -14.94 12.19 -19.69
C GLY A 81 -14.05 12.79 -20.79
N ALA A 82 -13.66 14.04 -20.66
CA ALA A 82 -12.78 14.70 -21.61
C ALA A 82 -11.55 13.83 -21.93
N THR A 83 -11.21 13.74 -23.21
CA THR A 83 -10.05 13.01 -23.77
C THR A 83 -8.94 14.01 -24.12
N VAL A 84 -7.74 13.53 -24.41
CA VAL A 84 -6.63 14.40 -24.88
C VAL A 84 -7.03 15.31 -26.04
N ALA A 85 -7.91 14.84 -26.93
CA ALA A 85 -8.36 15.60 -28.09
C ALA A 85 -9.22 16.82 -27.76
N ASP A 86 -9.73 16.93 -26.55
CA ASP A 86 -10.56 18.02 -26.07
C ASP A 86 -9.76 19.18 -25.47
N PHE A 87 -8.42 19.04 -25.38
CA PHE A 87 -7.52 20.06 -24.85
C PHE A 87 -6.61 20.61 -25.96
N ASP A 88 -6.51 21.93 -26.05
CA ASP A 88 -5.70 22.64 -27.06
C ASP A 88 -4.29 23.01 -26.55
N ALA A 89 -4.05 22.88 -25.22
CA ALA A 89 -2.79 23.22 -24.59
C ALA A 89 -1.77 22.08 -24.70
N ASP A 90 -0.47 22.40 -24.68
CA ASP A 90 0.57 21.41 -24.40
C ASP A 90 0.42 20.98 -22.94
N PRO A 91 0.31 19.67 -22.64
CA PRO A 91 0.13 19.20 -21.28
C PRO A 91 1.29 19.62 -20.35
N GLY A 92 0.97 19.95 -19.10
CA GLY A 92 1.94 20.15 -18.04
C GLY A 92 2.45 18.81 -17.47
N ARG A 93 3.09 18.88 -16.31
CA ARG A 93 3.55 17.71 -15.56
C ARG A 93 2.48 17.22 -14.59
N LEU A 94 2.30 15.90 -14.49
CA LEU A 94 1.53 15.26 -13.44
C LEU A 94 2.47 14.51 -12.49
N THR A 95 2.51 14.91 -11.22
CA THR A 95 3.35 14.28 -10.21
C THR A 95 2.50 13.61 -9.14
N ALA A 96 2.60 12.29 -8.98
CA ALA A 96 2.01 11.57 -7.86
C ALA A 96 2.96 11.65 -6.65
N VAL A 97 2.55 12.35 -5.59
CA VAL A 97 3.41 12.68 -4.45
C VAL A 97 2.98 11.95 -3.19
N GLY A 98 3.92 11.19 -2.60
CA GLY A 98 3.75 10.56 -1.29
C GLY A 98 4.12 11.52 -0.17
N LEU A 99 3.15 11.81 0.71
CA LEU A 99 3.33 12.71 1.84
C LEU A 99 4.03 12.06 3.04
N GLY A 100 4.28 10.75 2.99
CA GLY A 100 4.77 10.00 4.13
C GLY A 100 3.70 9.77 5.22
N PRO A 101 4.10 9.53 6.48
CA PRO A 101 3.19 9.06 7.53
C PRO A 101 2.19 10.10 8.05
N GLY A 102 2.41 11.39 7.82
CA GLY A 102 1.48 12.43 8.22
C GLY A 102 2.12 13.61 8.95
N HIS A 103 3.30 13.47 9.55
CA HIS A 103 4.05 14.61 10.09
C HIS A 103 4.95 15.24 9.02
N PRO A 104 5.07 16.58 8.94
CA PRO A 104 5.92 17.27 7.95
C PRO A 104 7.39 16.80 7.92
N GLU A 105 7.94 16.38 9.07
CA GLU A 105 9.29 15.81 9.16
C GLU A 105 9.42 14.44 8.48
N GLY A 106 8.33 13.70 8.33
CA GLY A 106 8.28 12.42 7.61
C GLY A 106 8.16 12.58 6.10
N MET A 107 7.94 13.79 5.60
CA MET A 107 7.88 14.09 4.18
C MET A 107 9.31 14.18 3.61
N THR A 108 9.55 13.55 2.46
CA THR A 108 10.86 13.66 1.79
C THR A 108 11.09 15.07 1.25
N GLU A 109 12.36 15.50 1.17
CA GLU A 109 12.69 16.80 0.54
C GLU A 109 12.24 16.86 -0.92
N ARG A 110 12.27 15.72 -1.64
CA ARG A 110 11.76 15.65 -3.02
C ARG A 110 10.26 15.87 -3.08
N ALA A 111 9.49 15.34 -2.12
CA ALA A 111 8.05 15.58 -2.02
C ALA A 111 7.76 17.07 -1.76
N LYS A 112 8.49 17.70 -0.85
CA LYS A 112 8.35 19.14 -0.58
C LYS A 112 8.67 19.97 -1.83
N THR A 113 9.74 19.64 -2.54
CA THR A 113 10.12 20.31 -3.79
C THR A 113 9.05 20.16 -4.86
N ALA A 114 8.56 18.93 -5.09
CA ALA A 114 7.52 18.68 -6.08
C ALA A 114 6.20 19.43 -5.78
N LEU A 115 5.85 19.55 -4.50
CA LEU A 115 4.67 20.33 -4.09
C LEU A 115 4.87 21.84 -4.26
N LEU A 116 6.08 22.36 -4.06
CA LEU A 116 6.41 23.77 -4.26
C LEU A 116 6.50 24.18 -5.73
N GLU A 117 6.83 23.22 -6.61
CA GLU A 117 6.89 23.41 -8.06
C GLU A 117 5.53 23.24 -8.76
N ALA A 118 4.56 22.59 -8.08
CA ALA A 118 3.22 22.38 -8.65
C ALA A 118 2.38 23.65 -8.57
N GLU A 119 1.73 23.98 -9.69
CA GLU A 119 0.73 25.07 -9.77
C GLU A 119 -0.57 24.66 -9.07
N HIS A 120 -0.98 23.40 -9.25
CA HIS A 120 -2.19 22.85 -8.63
C HIS A 120 -1.86 21.64 -7.75
N VAL A 121 -2.45 21.58 -6.55
CA VAL A 121 -2.35 20.43 -5.65
C VAL A 121 -3.73 19.82 -5.48
N VAL A 122 -3.84 18.52 -5.81
CA VAL A 122 -5.09 17.77 -5.79
C VAL A 122 -4.98 16.62 -4.79
N GLY A 123 -5.95 16.49 -3.87
CA GLY A 123 -5.87 15.47 -2.84
C GLY A 123 -7.19 15.18 -2.10
N TYR A 124 -7.15 14.20 -1.22
CA TYR A 124 -8.17 14.02 -0.21
C TYR A 124 -8.03 15.10 0.86
N THR A 125 -9.13 15.70 1.32
CA THR A 125 -9.14 16.82 2.28
C THR A 125 -8.18 16.60 3.45
N THR A 126 -8.27 15.43 4.12
CA THR A 126 -7.39 15.11 5.24
C THR A 126 -5.90 15.08 4.87
N TYR A 127 -5.55 14.73 3.62
CA TYR A 127 -4.16 14.70 3.18
C TYR A 127 -3.65 16.10 2.83
N ILE A 128 -4.48 16.95 2.26
CA ILE A 128 -4.15 18.36 2.03
C ILE A 128 -3.87 19.08 3.36
N GLU A 129 -4.62 18.76 4.43
CA GLU A 129 -4.43 19.31 5.77
C GLU A 129 -3.08 18.90 6.41
N LEU A 130 -2.45 17.81 5.95
CA LEU A 130 -1.13 17.39 6.43
C LEU A 130 0.03 18.16 5.77
N ILE A 131 -0.24 18.90 4.68
CA ILE A 131 0.80 19.66 3.98
C ILE A 131 1.07 20.96 4.74
N PRO A 132 2.36 21.30 4.99
CA PRO A 132 2.71 22.57 5.64
C PRO A 132 2.12 23.78 4.95
N ASN A 133 1.62 24.74 5.72
CA ASN A 133 0.95 25.94 5.21
C ASN A 133 1.83 26.80 4.29
N GLU A 134 3.14 26.79 4.44
CA GLU A 134 4.07 27.47 3.53
C GLU A 134 4.06 26.86 2.13
N ILE A 135 3.85 25.53 2.03
CA ILE A 135 3.76 24.82 0.75
C ILE A 135 2.39 25.05 0.13
N THR A 136 1.30 24.86 0.88
CA THR A 136 -0.06 25.04 0.35
C THR A 136 -0.33 26.46 -0.13
N LYS A 137 0.34 27.47 0.45
CA LYS A 137 0.24 28.88 0.00
C LYS A 137 1.05 29.18 -1.27
N ALA A 138 1.98 28.31 -1.65
CA ALA A 138 2.76 28.46 -2.88
C ALA A 138 2.01 27.98 -4.11
N ALA A 139 1.08 27.03 -3.96
CA ALA A 139 0.22 26.57 -5.04
C ALA A 139 -0.79 27.65 -5.44
N ASP A 140 -1.04 27.76 -6.75
CA ASP A 140 -2.06 28.68 -7.30
C ASP A 140 -3.46 28.20 -6.95
N GLU A 141 -3.66 26.85 -6.93
CA GLU A 141 -4.95 26.27 -6.58
C GLU A 141 -4.81 24.95 -5.78
N LEU A 142 -5.64 24.81 -4.75
CA LEU A 142 -5.83 23.58 -4.00
C LEU A 142 -7.20 22.99 -4.34
N TYR A 143 -7.22 21.75 -4.81
CA TYR A 143 -8.47 21.03 -5.06
C TYR A 143 -8.54 19.81 -4.15
N ASP A 144 -9.45 19.85 -3.19
CA ASP A 144 -9.66 18.79 -2.25
C ASP A 144 -11.05 18.15 -2.42
N THR A 145 -11.13 16.85 -2.15
CA THR A 145 -12.37 16.10 -2.20
C THR A 145 -12.54 15.25 -0.95
N PRO A 146 -13.78 14.96 -0.54
CA PRO A 146 -14.04 14.04 0.56
C PRO A 146 -13.65 12.59 0.21
N MET A 147 -13.76 11.71 1.18
CA MET A 147 -13.57 10.26 1.01
C MET A 147 -14.46 9.70 -0.12
N CYS A 148 -14.02 8.62 -0.77
CA CYS A 148 -14.67 7.96 -1.91
C CYS A 148 -14.67 8.76 -3.22
N GLY A 149 -13.77 9.72 -3.36
CA GLY A 149 -13.59 10.52 -4.58
C GLY A 149 -12.31 10.18 -5.36
N GLU A 150 -11.79 8.96 -5.26
CA GLU A 150 -10.50 8.59 -5.84
C GLU A 150 -10.46 8.81 -7.36
N VAL A 151 -11.47 8.30 -8.07
CA VAL A 151 -11.56 8.41 -9.54
C VAL A 151 -11.76 9.87 -9.96
N SER A 152 -12.78 10.56 -9.41
CA SER A 152 -13.07 11.94 -9.78
C SER A 152 -11.94 12.91 -9.46
N ARG A 153 -11.26 12.73 -8.35
CA ARG A 153 -10.08 13.50 -7.94
C ARG A 153 -8.90 13.27 -8.89
N THR A 154 -8.70 12.02 -9.33
CA THR A 154 -7.63 11.69 -10.27
C THR A 154 -7.95 12.19 -11.67
N GLU A 155 -9.21 12.10 -12.11
CA GLU A 155 -9.67 12.70 -13.37
C GLU A 155 -9.46 14.21 -13.38
N GLU A 156 -9.84 14.90 -12.31
CA GLU A 156 -9.62 16.34 -12.16
C GLU A 156 -8.14 16.72 -12.25
N ALA A 157 -7.25 15.98 -11.57
CA ALA A 157 -5.81 16.22 -11.65
C ALA A 157 -5.29 16.06 -13.09
N ILE A 158 -5.76 15.04 -13.79
CA ILE A 158 -5.37 14.78 -15.18
C ILE A 158 -5.92 15.86 -16.13
N ASP A 159 -7.17 16.26 -15.99
CA ASP A 159 -7.78 17.28 -16.84
C ASP A 159 -7.07 18.63 -16.68
N ARG A 160 -6.66 18.99 -15.46
CA ARG A 160 -5.81 20.17 -15.20
C ARG A 160 -4.45 20.05 -15.87
N THR A 161 -3.84 18.85 -15.80
CA THR A 161 -2.56 18.59 -16.48
C THR A 161 -2.68 18.72 -18.00
N LEU A 162 -3.72 18.15 -18.58
CA LEU A 162 -4.01 18.26 -20.03
C LEU A 162 -4.34 19.70 -20.45
N ALA A 163 -4.84 20.51 -19.54
CA ALA A 163 -5.05 21.96 -19.75
C ALA A 163 -3.77 22.80 -19.67
N GLY A 164 -2.60 22.17 -19.39
CA GLY A 164 -1.29 22.81 -19.41
C GLY A 164 -0.72 23.18 -18.05
N ASN A 165 -1.32 22.76 -16.93
CA ASN A 165 -0.83 23.09 -15.59
C ASN A 165 0.10 21.99 -15.04
N ASP A 166 1.06 22.36 -14.23
CA ASP A 166 1.87 21.44 -13.42
C ASP A 166 1.07 21.05 -12.17
N VAL A 167 0.73 19.76 -12.07
CA VAL A 167 -0.19 19.24 -11.05
C VAL A 167 0.47 18.21 -10.16
N ALA A 168 0.34 18.37 -8.83
CA ALA A 168 0.66 17.35 -7.84
C ALA A 168 -0.62 16.68 -7.34
N ILE A 169 -0.76 15.35 -7.55
CA ILE A 169 -1.77 14.55 -6.88
C ILE A 169 -1.17 13.89 -5.65
N VAL A 170 -1.75 14.14 -4.47
CA VAL A 170 -1.16 13.75 -3.21
C VAL A 170 -1.87 12.58 -2.53
N GLY A 171 -1.07 11.73 -1.86
CA GLY A 171 -1.55 10.64 -1.02
C GLY A 171 -0.71 10.47 0.24
N SER A 172 -1.30 9.93 1.30
CA SER A 172 -0.55 9.52 2.50
C SER A 172 0.37 8.34 2.16
N GLY A 173 1.50 8.24 2.86
CA GLY A 173 2.47 7.18 2.63
C GLY A 173 3.20 7.31 1.31
N ASP A 174 3.13 6.26 0.49
CA ASP A 174 3.76 6.15 -0.83
C ASP A 174 2.71 5.98 -1.94
N PRO A 175 2.82 6.66 -3.09
CA PRO A 175 1.83 6.62 -4.17
C PRO A 175 1.64 5.24 -4.83
N ASN A 176 2.60 4.32 -4.66
CA ASN A 176 2.54 2.96 -5.20
C ASN A 176 1.95 1.93 -4.20
N VAL A 177 1.70 2.32 -2.93
CA VAL A 177 1.24 1.39 -1.90
C VAL A 177 -0.22 1.66 -1.55
N TYR A 178 -1.15 0.93 -2.18
CA TYR A 178 -2.60 1.10 -2.05
C TYR A 178 -3.06 2.56 -2.27
N ALA A 179 -2.47 3.24 -3.25
CA ALA A 179 -2.66 4.65 -3.52
C ALA A 179 -2.87 4.95 -5.02
N LEU A 180 -2.78 6.23 -5.43
CA LEU A 180 -3.36 6.72 -6.69
C LEU A 180 -2.45 6.66 -7.91
N ALA A 181 -1.15 6.30 -7.79
CA ALA A 181 -0.24 6.33 -8.94
C ALA A 181 -0.68 5.40 -10.09
N GLY A 182 -1.13 4.18 -9.75
CA GLY A 182 -1.67 3.23 -10.73
C GLY A 182 -2.94 3.75 -11.39
N LEU A 183 -3.88 4.26 -10.59
CA LEU A 183 -5.13 4.84 -11.11
C LEU A 183 -4.89 6.03 -12.04
N ALA A 184 -3.88 6.88 -11.74
CA ALA A 184 -3.53 8.00 -12.61
C ALA A 184 -3.07 7.52 -14.00
N LEU A 185 -2.24 6.47 -14.07
CA LEU A 185 -1.80 5.88 -15.33
C LEU A 185 -2.96 5.23 -16.10
N GLU A 186 -3.85 4.50 -15.42
CA GLU A 186 -5.03 3.90 -16.02
C GLU A 186 -5.98 4.95 -16.63
N ILE A 187 -6.18 6.07 -15.93
CA ILE A 187 -7.04 7.15 -16.43
C ILE A 187 -6.37 7.91 -17.58
N LEU A 188 -5.05 8.18 -17.49
CA LEU A 188 -4.30 8.77 -18.62
C LEU A 188 -4.43 7.90 -19.88
N GLU A 189 -4.23 6.58 -19.76
CA GLU A 189 -4.41 5.65 -20.88
C GLU A 189 -5.85 5.69 -21.42
N SER A 190 -6.85 5.67 -20.55
CA SER A 190 -8.27 5.71 -20.93
C SER A 190 -8.67 7.01 -21.67
N LYS A 191 -8.01 8.12 -21.33
CA LYS A 191 -8.19 9.43 -22.01
C LYS A 191 -7.40 9.54 -23.33
N GLY A 192 -6.64 8.50 -23.70
CA GLY A 192 -5.83 8.46 -24.93
C GLY A 192 -4.49 9.18 -24.80
N ALA A 193 -4.04 9.51 -23.59
CA ALA A 193 -2.71 10.07 -23.34
C ALA A 193 -1.64 9.01 -23.54
N THR A 194 -0.44 9.45 -23.92
CA THR A 194 0.76 8.59 -23.99
C THR A 194 1.86 9.18 -23.13
N ALA A 195 2.83 8.35 -22.74
CA ALA A 195 3.98 8.79 -21.96
C ALA A 195 4.88 9.84 -22.65
N SER A 196 4.70 10.05 -23.96
CA SER A 196 5.37 11.13 -24.70
C SER A 196 4.58 12.44 -24.70
N MET A 197 3.31 12.42 -24.29
CA MET A 197 2.42 13.58 -24.25
C MET A 197 2.39 14.21 -22.87
N VAL A 198 2.41 13.39 -21.82
CA VAL A 198 2.32 13.84 -20.42
C VAL A 198 3.57 13.41 -19.68
N ASP A 199 4.27 14.36 -19.06
CA ASP A 199 5.38 14.12 -18.14
C ASP A 199 4.80 13.65 -16.79
N PHE A 200 4.75 12.31 -16.63
CA PHE A 200 4.26 11.70 -15.39
C PHE A 200 5.42 11.24 -14.52
N ASP A 201 5.48 11.72 -13.28
CA ASP A 201 6.49 11.33 -12.30
C ASP A 201 5.84 10.82 -10.99
N VAL A 202 6.56 9.94 -10.29
CA VAL A 202 6.17 9.44 -8.98
C VAL A 202 7.24 9.81 -7.96
N VAL A 203 6.85 10.60 -6.97
CA VAL A 203 7.71 10.97 -5.85
C VAL A 203 7.36 10.11 -4.65
N PRO A 204 8.23 9.14 -4.28
CA PRO A 204 7.93 8.21 -3.21
C PRO A 204 7.89 8.91 -1.85
N GLY A 205 7.05 8.38 -0.97
CA GLY A 205 7.00 8.71 0.45
C GLY A 205 7.32 7.50 1.32
N VAL A 206 7.34 7.68 2.63
CA VAL A 206 7.51 6.56 3.58
C VAL A 206 6.15 5.88 3.78
N PRO A 207 5.94 4.64 3.31
CA PRO A 207 4.66 3.96 3.44
C PRO A 207 4.36 3.53 4.88
N ALA A 208 3.09 3.27 5.17
CA ALA A 208 2.64 2.94 6.53
C ALA A 208 3.36 1.71 7.11
N ALA A 209 3.67 0.69 6.30
CA ALA A 209 4.42 -0.47 6.76
C ALA A 209 5.73 -0.08 7.43
N GLN A 210 6.56 0.74 6.77
CA GLN A 210 7.85 1.18 7.30
C GLN A 210 7.70 2.17 8.44
N SER A 211 6.72 3.08 8.35
CA SER A 211 6.45 4.05 9.41
C SER A 211 6.04 3.36 10.71
N CYS A 212 5.14 2.38 10.62
CA CYS A 212 4.68 1.60 11.76
C CYS A 212 5.78 0.68 12.31
N ALA A 213 6.54 0.02 11.44
CA ALA A 213 7.66 -0.82 11.86
C ALA A 213 8.71 -0.04 12.65
N ALA A 214 8.98 1.21 12.26
CA ALA A 214 9.91 2.07 12.98
C ALA A 214 9.44 2.42 14.41
N ARG A 215 8.14 2.38 14.69
CA ARG A 215 7.58 2.55 16.04
C ARG A 215 7.66 1.27 16.86
N LEU A 216 7.59 0.12 16.18
CA LEU A 216 7.59 -1.20 16.82
C LEU A 216 9.00 -1.74 17.11
N GLY A 217 10.03 -1.23 16.45
CA GLY A 217 11.41 -1.73 16.55
C GLY A 217 11.96 -2.17 15.21
N ALA A 218 12.22 -3.45 15.02
CA ALA A 218 12.79 -4.02 13.80
C ALA A 218 12.02 -5.27 13.30
N PRO A 219 10.70 -5.20 13.07
CA PRO A 219 9.94 -6.38 12.64
C PRO A 219 10.10 -6.72 11.15
N LEU A 220 10.51 -5.76 10.29
CA LEU A 220 10.53 -5.92 8.82
C LEU A 220 11.93 -6.20 8.26
N VAL A 221 12.89 -6.65 9.06
CA VAL A 221 14.27 -6.84 8.59
C VAL A 221 14.50 -8.14 7.81
N ASN A 222 13.50 -9.00 7.74
CA ASN A 222 13.48 -10.21 6.93
C ASN A 222 12.41 -10.10 5.84
N ASP A 223 12.03 -11.22 5.21
CA ASP A 223 11.02 -11.22 4.15
C ASP A 223 9.67 -10.71 4.68
N THR A 224 9.05 -9.83 3.93
CA THR A 224 7.81 -9.15 4.35
C THR A 224 6.81 -9.04 3.21
N VAL A 225 5.54 -9.07 3.55
CA VAL A 225 4.43 -8.92 2.62
C VAL A 225 3.38 -7.98 3.17
N SER A 226 2.73 -7.22 2.29
CA SER A 226 1.60 -6.35 2.64
C SER A 226 0.30 -6.90 2.08
N VAL A 227 -0.76 -6.90 2.89
CA VAL A 227 -2.12 -7.31 2.51
C VAL A 227 -3.10 -6.23 2.99
N SER A 228 -4.04 -5.84 2.13
CA SER A 228 -5.14 -4.95 2.50
C SER A 228 -6.42 -5.77 2.73
N LEU A 229 -7.13 -5.49 3.83
CA LEU A 229 -8.44 -6.09 4.11
C LEU A 229 -9.59 -5.31 3.47
N SER A 230 -9.30 -4.30 2.64
CA SER A 230 -10.35 -3.58 1.92
C SER A 230 -10.92 -4.42 0.79
N ASP A 231 -12.20 -4.77 0.92
CA ASP A 231 -12.98 -5.51 -0.08
C ASP A 231 -13.68 -4.60 -1.11
N HIS A 232 -13.25 -3.33 -1.17
CA HIS A 232 -13.83 -2.36 -2.10
C HIS A 232 -13.51 -2.66 -3.57
N LEU A 233 -12.26 -3.05 -3.85
CA LEU A 233 -11.78 -3.35 -5.21
C LEU A 233 -11.46 -4.83 -5.42
N VAL A 234 -11.17 -5.57 -4.35
CA VAL A 234 -10.80 -6.97 -4.36
C VAL A 234 -11.81 -7.75 -3.52
N PRO A 235 -12.54 -8.74 -4.06
CA PRO A 235 -13.55 -9.47 -3.29
C PRO A 235 -12.92 -10.27 -2.14
N MET A 236 -13.64 -10.36 -1.00
CA MET A 236 -13.14 -11.01 0.22
C MET A 236 -12.61 -12.44 0.01
N PRO A 237 -13.22 -13.32 -0.80
CA PRO A 237 -12.66 -14.65 -1.04
C PRO A 237 -11.25 -14.65 -1.66
N GLU A 238 -10.92 -13.63 -2.45
CA GLU A 238 -9.58 -13.46 -2.99
C GLU A 238 -8.59 -12.96 -1.93
N ILE A 239 -9.04 -12.05 -1.05
CA ILE A 239 -8.26 -11.60 0.11
C ILE A 239 -7.97 -12.78 1.05
N GLU A 240 -8.96 -13.62 1.34
CA GLU A 240 -8.81 -14.84 2.15
C GLU A 240 -7.76 -15.79 1.53
N SER A 241 -7.86 -16.03 0.21
CA SER A 241 -6.90 -16.87 -0.50
C SER A 241 -5.47 -16.33 -0.38
N ARG A 242 -5.29 -15.03 -0.50
CA ARG A 242 -3.98 -14.35 -0.31
C ARG A 242 -3.50 -14.47 1.12
N LEU A 243 -4.38 -14.29 2.11
CA LEU A 243 -4.04 -14.42 3.53
C LEU A 243 -3.59 -15.85 3.86
N HIS A 244 -4.29 -16.89 3.39
CA HIS A 244 -3.86 -18.27 3.57
C HIS A 244 -2.48 -18.53 2.97
N ALA A 245 -2.22 -18.04 1.76
CA ALA A 245 -0.94 -18.23 1.07
C ALA A 245 0.23 -17.57 1.82
N VAL A 246 0.05 -16.35 2.33
CA VAL A 246 1.14 -15.63 3.02
C VAL A 246 1.28 -16.03 4.48
N ALA A 247 0.19 -16.43 5.13
CA ALA A 247 0.22 -16.86 6.52
C ALA A 247 0.88 -18.23 6.71
N SER A 248 0.80 -19.11 5.69
CA SER A 248 1.46 -20.42 5.70
C SER A 248 2.99 -20.36 5.55
N GLU A 249 3.52 -19.23 5.12
CA GLU A 249 4.95 -18.99 4.95
C GLU A 249 5.47 -18.06 6.05
N ASN A 250 6.78 -18.12 6.32
CA ASN A 250 7.40 -17.38 7.44
C ASN A 250 7.70 -15.90 7.10
N PHE A 251 6.73 -15.18 6.48
CA PHE A 251 6.82 -13.74 6.22
C PHE A 251 6.39 -12.92 7.43
N THR A 252 6.99 -11.75 7.62
CA THR A 252 6.31 -10.69 8.39
C THR A 252 5.17 -10.14 7.55
N ILE A 253 3.95 -10.08 8.09
CA ILE A 253 2.77 -9.62 7.36
C ILE A 253 2.36 -8.24 7.87
N THR A 254 2.28 -7.27 6.95
CA THR A 254 1.70 -5.96 7.25
C THR A 254 0.28 -5.88 6.72
N ILE A 255 -0.67 -5.65 7.62
CA ILE A 255 -2.09 -5.56 7.31
C ILE A 255 -2.51 -4.09 7.21
N TYR A 256 -2.97 -3.71 6.03
CA TYR A 256 -3.54 -2.39 5.72
C TYR A 256 -5.06 -2.43 5.78
N ASN A 257 -5.67 -1.30 6.11
CA ASN A 257 -7.13 -1.16 6.23
C ASN A 257 -7.75 -2.26 7.10
N PRO A 258 -7.24 -2.52 8.30
CA PRO A 258 -7.61 -3.71 9.07
C PRO A 258 -9.08 -3.68 9.47
N TRP A 259 -9.65 -2.50 9.73
CA TRP A 259 -10.97 -2.42 10.32
C TRP A 259 -11.77 -1.22 9.82
N SER A 260 -13.09 -1.40 9.72
CA SER A 260 -14.10 -0.32 9.67
C SER A 260 -15.43 -0.89 10.13
N ARG A 261 -16.40 -0.04 10.47
CA ARG A 261 -17.76 -0.48 10.86
C ARG A 261 -18.43 -1.40 9.82
N LYS A 262 -18.04 -1.31 8.55
CA LYS A 262 -18.56 -2.13 7.44
C LYS A 262 -17.72 -3.37 7.15
N ARG A 263 -16.50 -3.46 7.71
CA ARG A 263 -15.50 -4.51 7.42
C ARG A 263 -15.04 -5.26 8.68
N ARG A 264 -15.88 -5.28 9.71
CA ARG A 264 -15.60 -6.03 10.93
C ARG A 264 -15.37 -7.52 10.64
N GLU A 265 -16.24 -8.11 9.85
CA GLU A 265 -16.15 -9.53 9.44
C GLU A 265 -14.85 -9.83 8.70
N ASN A 266 -14.33 -8.90 7.89
CA ASN A 266 -13.04 -9.07 7.20
C ASN A 266 -11.87 -9.18 8.20
N PHE A 267 -11.92 -8.38 9.27
CA PHE A 267 -10.89 -8.42 10.32
C PHE A 267 -10.98 -9.71 11.14
N GLU A 268 -12.16 -10.11 11.60
CA GLU A 268 -12.40 -11.36 12.32
C GLU A 268 -11.91 -12.55 11.48
N LYS A 269 -12.24 -12.58 10.18
CA LYS A 269 -11.79 -13.62 9.25
C LYS A 269 -10.28 -13.63 9.05
N CYS A 270 -9.65 -12.46 9.01
CA CYS A 270 -8.19 -12.36 8.96
C CYS A 270 -7.55 -12.98 10.20
N CYS A 271 -8.03 -12.68 11.41
CA CYS A 271 -7.54 -13.27 12.66
C CYS A 271 -7.70 -14.80 12.67
N GLU A 272 -8.86 -15.31 12.26
CA GLU A 272 -9.12 -16.75 12.12
C GLU A 272 -8.12 -17.43 11.19
N ILE A 273 -7.90 -16.86 10.01
CA ILE A 273 -6.95 -17.39 9.01
C ILE A 273 -5.52 -17.40 9.56
N LEU A 274 -5.08 -16.30 10.17
CA LEU A 274 -3.74 -16.20 10.74
C LEU A 274 -3.52 -17.25 11.82
N LEU A 275 -4.49 -17.45 12.73
CA LEU A 275 -4.45 -18.46 13.80
C LEU A 275 -4.48 -19.90 13.28
N THR A 276 -4.92 -20.14 12.02
CA THR A 276 -4.86 -21.46 11.39
C THR A 276 -3.42 -21.85 11.05
N HIS A 277 -2.55 -20.87 10.77
CA HIS A 277 -1.19 -21.07 10.27
C HIS A 277 -0.10 -20.69 11.27
N ARG A 278 -0.39 -19.86 12.25
CA ARG A 278 0.58 -19.30 13.19
C ARG A 278 0.21 -19.56 14.64
N ASP A 279 1.23 -19.62 15.48
CA ASP A 279 1.03 -19.77 16.92
C ASP A 279 0.32 -18.55 17.49
N LYS A 280 -0.58 -18.77 18.46
CA LYS A 280 -1.29 -17.70 19.15
C LYS A 280 -0.37 -16.73 19.91
N GLY A 281 0.82 -17.17 20.30
CA GLY A 281 1.85 -16.36 20.94
C GLY A 281 2.71 -15.56 19.95
N THR A 282 2.43 -15.63 18.62
CA THR A 282 3.16 -14.82 17.63
C THR A 282 2.99 -13.33 17.95
N PRO A 283 4.10 -12.56 18.08
CA PRO A 283 4.01 -11.13 18.36
C PRO A 283 3.31 -10.34 17.25
N VAL A 284 2.42 -9.44 17.65
CA VAL A 284 1.69 -8.53 16.76
C VAL A 284 1.86 -7.11 17.23
N GLY A 285 2.32 -6.24 16.34
CA GLY A 285 2.40 -4.81 16.57
C GLY A 285 1.23 -4.09 15.93
N ILE A 286 0.61 -3.19 16.68
CA ILE A 286 -0.52 -2.36 16.25
C ILE A 286 -0.08 -0.91 16.36
N VAL A 287 -0.16 -0.17 15.26
CA VAL A 287 0.17 1.25 15.25
C VAL A 287 -0.97 2.02 14.61
N HIS A 288 -1.61 2.84 15.41
CA HIS A 288 -2.61 3.80 14.99
C HIS A 288 -1.95 5.13 14.70
N GLY A 289 -2.31 5.78 13.61
CA GLY A 289 -1.93 7.16 13.32
C GLY A 289 -0.42 7.40 13.29
N ALA A 290 0.39 6.47 12.78
CA ALA A 290 1.86 6.61 12.76
C ALA A 290 2.30 7.97 12.22
N GLY A 291 3.08 8.72 13.00
CA GLY A 291 3.54 10.06 12.66
C GLY A 291 2.49 11.16 12.78
N ARG A 292 1.33 10.91 13.37
CA ARG A 292 0.27 11.89 13.63
C ARG A 292 0.22 12.25 15.12
N GLU A 293 -0.56 13.28 15.47
CA GLU A 293 -0.70 13.74 16.86
C GLU A 293 -1.36 12.71 17.78
N ASP A 294 -2.21 11.87 17.22
CA ASP A 294 -2.96 10.82 17.90
C ASP A 294 -2.28 9.44 17.84
N GLU A 295 -0.97 9.40 17.53
CA GLU A 295 -0.21 8.15 17.42
C GLU A 295 -0.33 7.28 18.67
N GLN A 296 -0.73 6.02 18.49
CA GLN A 296 -0.74 5.01 19.53
C GLN A 296 0.00 3.76 19.04
N VAL A 297 0.78 3.14 19.94
CA VAL A 297 1.57 1.95 19.65
C VAL A 297 1.27 0.89 20.68
N MET A 298 1.00 -0.34 20.25
CA MET A 298 0.78 -1.49 21.10
C MET A 298 1.47 -2.72 20.52
N ILE A 299 2.05 -3.55 21.37
CA ILE A 299 2.51 -4.88 21.03
C ILE A 299 1.70 -5.88 21.85
N THR A 300 1.16 -6.89 21.17
CA THR A 300 0.34 -7.97 21.78
C THR A 300 0.68 -9.31 21.12
N GLU A 301 -0.07 -10.35 21.43
CA GLU A 301 0.02 -11.66 20.80
C GLU A 301 -1.13 -11.89 19.80
N LEU A 302 -0.92 -12.71 18.78
CA LEU A 302 -1.90 -13.03 17.75
C LEU A 302 -3.21 -13.58 18.35
N GLY A 303 -3.11 -14.35 19.43
CA GLY A 303 -4.28 -14.89 20.11
C GLY A 303 -5.20 -13.87 20.79
N GLU A 304 -4.71 -12.63 20.99
CA GLU A 304 -5.47 -11.54 21.61
C GLU A 304 -5.97 -10.51 20.56
N LEU A 305 -5.50 -10.63 19.30
CA LEU A 305 -5.74 -9.62 18.27
C LEU A 305 -7.22 -9.42 17.96
N GLU A 306 -8.02 -10.50 17.90
CA GLU A 306 -9.44 -10.42 17.57
C GLU A 306 -10.24 -9.61 18.60
N GLU A 307 -9.93 -9.78 19.89
CA GLU A 307 -10.59 -9.04 20.97
C GLU A 307 -10.34 -7.52 20.90
N LEU A 308 -9.21 -7.11 20.30
CA LEU A 308 -8.85 -5.72 20.10
C LEU A 308 -9.58 -5.06 18.92
N GLY A 309 -10.27 -5.82 18.06
CA GLY A 309 -11.00 -5.29 16.91
C GLY A 309 -12.10 -4.29 17.24
N GLU A 310 -12.62 -4.32 18.47
CA GLU A 310 -13.61 -3.34 18.96
C GLU A 310 -12.97 -2.17 19.75
N SER A 311 -11.66 -2.17 19.91
CA SER A 311 -10.95 -1.12 20.63
C SER A 311 -10.73 0.12 19.78
N GLU A 312 -10.51 1.27 20.41
CA GLU A 312 -10.28 2.53 19.71
C GLU A 312 -8.92 2.58 18.96
N ILE A 313 -7.99 1.64 19.26
CA ILE A 313 -6.68 1.61 18.60
C ILE A 313 -6.74 1.00 17.19
N ILE A 314 -7.78 0.21 16.86
CA ILE A 314 -7.92 -0.42 15.54
C ILE A 314 -9.03 0.25 14.73
N ASP A 315 -8.62 1.05 13.74
CA ASP A 315 -9.51 1.70 12.80
C ASP A 315 -8.92 1.74 11.38
N MET A 316 -9.42 2.63 10.53
CA MET A 316 -8.94 2.80 9.14
C MET A 316 -7.54 3.41 9.02
N THR A 317 -7.05 4.08 10.06
CA THR A 317 -5.71 4.71 10.10
C THR A 317 -4.68 3.81 10.77
N THR A 318 -5.10 2.62 11.19
CA THR A 318 -4.24 1.63 11.85
C THR A 318 -3.56 0.72 10.83
N THR A 319 -2.32 0.37 11.12
CA THR A 319 -1.57 -0.68 10.43
C THR A 319 -1.15 -1.74 11.45
N ILE A 320 -1.33 -3.01 11.11
CA ILE A 320 -0.97 -4.12 11.98
C ILE A 320 0.20 -4.86 11.36
N VAL A 321 1.20 -5.20 12.19
CA VAL A 321 2.38 -5.96 11.78
C VAL A 321 2.39 -7.28 12.53
N VAL A 322 2.20 -8.39 11.84
CA VAL A 322 2.23 -9.74 12.40
C VAL A 322 3.61 -10.33 12.19
N GLY A 323 4.26 -10.74 13.29
CA GLY A 323 5.60 -11.32 13.28
C GLY A 323 5.68 -12.68 12.62
N THR A 324 6.90 -13.19 12.46
CA THR A 324 7.23 -14.55 12.03
C THR A 324 7.27 -15.49 13.24
N GLU A 325 7.51 -16.79 13.03
CA GLU A 325 7.76 -17.75 14.11
C GLU A 325 9.01 -17.43 14.96
N ASP A 326 9.98 -16.70 14.36
CA ASP A 326 11.22 -16.29 15.03
C ASP A 326 11.12 -14.89 15.67
N THR A 327 10.03 -14.17 15.43
CA THR A 327 9.84 -12.83 15.99
C THR A 327 9.65 -12.90 17.50
N TYR A 328 10.37 -12.06 18.23
CA TYR A 328 10.25 -11.95 19.68
C TYR A 328 10.11 -10.48 20.11
N VAL A 329 9.73 -10.30 21.36
CA VAL A 329 9.65 -8.96 21.97
C VAL A 329 10.83 -8.80 22.95
N TRP A 330 11.64 -7.78 22.72
CA TRP A 330 12.69 -7.35 23.61
C TRP A 330 12.29 -6.01 24.23
N ASP A 331 12.04 -6.02 25.53
CA ASP A 331 11.42 -4.91 26.26
C ASP A 331 10.11 -4.45 25.58
N ASP A 332 10.11 -3.29 24.94
CA ASP A 332 8.99 -2.70 24.22
C ASP A 332 9.18 -2.73 22.68
N ARG A 333 10.02 -3.62 22.17
CA ARG A 333 10.39 -3.70 20.75
C ARG A 333 10.11 -5.08 20.15
N MET A 334 9.49 -5.10 18.98
CA MET A 334 9.43 -6.31 18.14
C MET A 334 10.73 -6.45 17.36
N VAL A 335 11.30 -7.64 17.40
CA VAL A 335 12.52 -8.00 16.68
C VAL A 335 12.28 -9.26 15.88
N THR A 336 12.43 -9.17 14.56
CA THR A 336 12.47 -10.35 13.68
C THR A 336 13.94 -10.62 13.34
N PRO A 337 14.56 -11.71 13.81
CA PRO A 337 15.97 -11.98 13.56
C PRO A 337 16.20 -12.29 12.07
N ARG A 338 17.35 -11.90 11.57
CA ARG A 338 17.80 -12.21 10.21
C ARG A 338 18.73 -13.40 10.12
N GLY A 339 18.95 -14.11 11.25
CA GLY A 339 19.80 -15.28 11.33
C GLY A 339 21.29 -14.96 11.40
N TYR A 340 21.69 -13.76 11.85
CA TYR A 340 23.10 -13.43 12.05
C TYR A 340 23.76 -14.31 13.10
N GLU A 341 23.03 -14.68 14.15
CA GLU A 341 23.46 -15.57 15.25
C GLU A 341 23.85 -16.97 14.77
N THR A 342 23.32 -17.42 13.63
CA THR A 342 23.69 -18.72 13.04
C THR A 342 25.06 -18.70 12.37
N LYS A 343 25.61 -17.50 12.13
CA LYS A 343 26.81 -17.30 11.31
C LYS A 343 27.93 -16.52 12.01
N TYR A 344 27.55 -15.73 13.00
CA TYR A 344 28.50 -14.85 13.72
C TYR A 344 28.31 -15.00 15.23
N ASP A 345 29.41 -15.06 15.99
CA ASP A 345 29.42 -15.00 17.43
C ASP A 345 29.45 -13.53 17.89
N TYR A 346 28.42 -13.10 18.64
CA TYR A 346 28.35 -11.77 19.27
C TYR A 346 27.60 -11.82 20.60
#